data_63e902f0fae05307a0013da77d045a7c
#
_entry.id   63e902f0fae05307a0013da77d045a7c
#
_cell.length_a   1.000
_cell.length_b   1.000
_cell.length_c   1.000
_cell.angle_alpha   90.00
_cell.angle_beta   90.00
_cell.angle_gamma   90.00
#
_symmetry.space_group_name_H-M   'P 1'
#
loop_
_entity.id
_entity.type
_entity.pdbx_description
1 polymer ?
#
loop_
_entity_poly.entity_id
_entity_poly.type
_entity_poly.pdbx_seq_one_letter_code
_entity_poly.pdbx_strand_id
1 'polypeptide(L)'
;MHEHFMQEAIRLSIEKMRAGQGGPFGAVVVKDGEIIGRGWNQVTSINDPTAHAEIVAIREAGRRLGTFRLEGCELYASCEPCPMCLSATYWARIGRLYFAASRQDAAAAGFDDERIYREIPLPIPERSLPTAQVLRELALAAFAEWQAKPDKVRY
;
A
#
# COMPACT_ATOMS: atom_id res chain seq x y z
N MET A 1 10.91 -21.06 3.72
CA MET A 1 11.97 -20.06 3.55
C MET A 1 11.69 -19.28 2.28
N HIS A 2 11.58 -17.95 2.40
CA HIS A 2 10.87 -17.13 1.43
C HIS A 2 11.79 -16.13 0.71
N GLU A 3 13.10 -16.41 0.70
CA GLU A 3 14.12 -15.50 0.14
C GLU A 3 13.91 -15.21 -1.34
N HIS A 4 13.47 -16.20 -2.12
CA HIS A 4 13.24 -16.00 -3.55
C HIS A 4 12.12 -15.02 -3.88
N PHE A 5 11.10 -14.88 -3.00
CA PHE A 5 10.06 -13.87 -3.15
C PHE A 5 10.60 -12.46 -2.88
N MET A 6 11.45 -12.33 -1.86
CA MET A 6 12.13 -11.07 -1.58
C MET A 6 13.10 -10.71 -2.70
N GLN A 7 13.85 -11.69 -3.23
CA GLN A 7 14.72 -11.48 -4.39
C GLN A 7 13.94 -10.98 -5.60
N GLU A 8 12.72 -11.51 -5.84
CA GLU A 8 11.85 -11.02 -6.93
C GLU A 8 11.39 -9.57 -6.68
N ALA A 9 10.99 -9.21 -5.46
CA ALA A 9 10.65 -7.82 -5.13
C ALA A 9 11.84 -6.88 -5.35
N ILE A 10 13.05 -7.27 -4.91
CA ILE A 10 14.29 -6.50 -5.13
C ILE A 10 14.62 -6.43 -6.62
N ARG A 11 14.50 -7.51 -7.38
CA ARG A 11 14.73 -7.53 -8.83
C ARG A 11 13.82 -6.53 -9.53
N LEU A 12 12.52 -6.53 -9.21
CA LEU A 12 11.54 -5.57 -9.75
C LEU A 12 11.95 -4.13 -9.44
N SER A 13 12.38 -3.84 -8.20
CA SER A 13 12.81 -2.49 -7.82
C SER A 13 13.96 -1.97 -8.70
N ILE A 14 14.95 -2.81 -8.98
CA ILE A 14 16.13 -2.45 -9.75
C ILE A 14 15.82 -2.34 -11.24
N GLU A 15 15.20 -3.36 -11.82
CA GLU A 15 14.94 -3.41 -13.27
C GLU A 15 13.97 -2.31 -13.72
N LYS A 16 12.90 -2.08 -12.95
CA LYS A 16 11.89 -1.09 -13.29
C LYS A 16 12.39 0.34 -13.11
N MET A 17 13.19 0.60 -12.08
CA MET A 17 13.90 1.88 -11.93
C MET A 17 14.85 2.12 -13.11
N ARG A 18 15.68 1.14 -13.49
CA ARG A 18 16.59 1.27 -14.65
C ARG A 18 15.84 1.51 -15.95
N ALA A 19 14.64 0.95 -16.10
CA ALA A 19 13.77 1.18 -17.24
C ALA A 19 13.02 2.53 -17.20
N GLY A 20 13.27 3.38 -16.19
CA GLY A 20 12.61 4.69 -16.06
C GLY A 20 11.13 4.61 -15.70
N GLN A 21 10.66 3.48 -15.15
CA GLN A 21 9.25 3.28 -14.83
C GLN A 21 8.85 3.80 -13.44
N GLY A 22 9.78 4.29 -12.66
CA GLY A 22 9.52 4.86 -11.34
C GLY A 22 10.69 4.73 -10.39
N GLY A 23 10.45 4.96 -9.08
CA GLY A 23 11.45 4.85 -8.03
C GLY A 23 11.90 3.41 -7.73
N PRO A 24 12.95 3.24 -6.89
CA PRO A 24 13.61 1.94 -6.67
C PRO A 24 12.85 1.06 -5.67
N PHE A 25 11.57 0.82 -5.92
CA PHE A 25 10.71 0.04 -5.05
C PHE A 25 9.97 -1.04 -5.83
N GLY A 26 9.97 -2.26 -5.27
CA GLY A 26 9.28 -3.42 -5.82
C GLY A 26 8.60 -4.22 -4.72
N ALA A 27 7.51 -4.90 -5.07
CA ALA A 27 6.76 -5.74 -4.14
C ALA A 27 6.12 -6.93 -4.85
N VAL A 28 5.92 -8.02 -4.10
CA VAL A 28 5.13 -9.16 -4.57
C VAL A 28 4.15 -9.61 -3.49
N VAL A 29 2.95 -10.01 -3.90
CA VAL A 29 1.97 -10.69 -3.06
C VAL A 29 2.01 -12.16 -3.38
N VAL A 30 2.12 -12.98 -2.33
CA VAL A 30 2.26 -14.43 -2.42
C VAL A 30 1.08 -15.11 -1.73
N LYS A 31 0.54 -16.17 -2.32
CA LYS A 31 -0.45 -17.05 -1.71
C LYS A 31 -0.08 -18.49 -2.02
N ASP A 32 -0.11 -19.36 -1.00
CA ASP A 32 0.17 -20.80 -1.14
C ASP A 32 1.47 -21.12 -1.90
N GLY A 33 2.51 -20.28 -1.70
CA GLY A 33 3.81 -20.43 -2.35
C GLY A 33 3.89 -19.92 -3.78
N GLU A 34 2.84 -19.27 -4.31
CA GLU A 34 2.83 -18.67 -5.64
C GLU A 34 2.74 -17.14 -5.58
N ILE A 35 3.47 -16.46 -6.46
CA ILE A 35 3.31 -15.02 -6.65
C ILE A 35 2.04 -14.75 -7.44
N ILE A 36 1.08 -14.08 -6.78
CA ILE A 36 -0.21 -13.73 -7.36
C ILE A 36 -0.35 -12.25 -7.71
N GLY A 37 0.59 -11.42 -7.26
CA GLY A 37 0.65 -10.00 -7.63
C GLY A 37 2.09 -9.51 -7.63
N ARG A 38 2.47 -8.72 -8.63
CA ARG A 38 3.75 -8.03 -8.76
C ARG A 38 3.51 -6.53 -8.85
N GLY A 39 4.35 -5.76 -8.18
CA GLY A 39 4.27 -4.31 -8.22
C GLY A 39 5.64 -3.68 -8.23
N TRP A 40 5.73 -2.54 -8.85
CA TRP A 40 6.86 -1.62 -8.76
C TRP A 40 6.33 -0.20 -8.67
N ASN A 41 7.16 0.72 -8.22
CA ASN A 41 6.77 2.12 -8.13
C ASN A 41 6.47 2.68 -9.53
N GLN A 42 5.28 3.24 -9.71
CA GLN A 42 4.81 3.83 -10.97
C GLN A 42 4.39 5.30 -10.81
N VAL A 43 4.72 5.93 -9.68
CA VAL A 43 4.28 7.28 -9.35
C VAL A 43 4.53 8.27 -10.49
N THR A 44 5.73 8.28 -11.06
CA THR A 44 6.12 9.22 -12.10
C THR A 44 5.69 8.81 -13.50
N SER A 45 5.58 7.53 -13.79
CA SER A 45 5.23 7.03 -15.13
C SER A 45 3.75 7.13 -15.46
N ILE A 46 2.87 7.10 -14.45
CA ILE A 46 1.42 7.22 -14.64
C ILE A 46 0.80 8.43 -13.92
N ASN A 47 1.62 9.30 -13.32
CA ASN A 47 1.19 10.48 -12.56
C ASN A 47 0.18 10.14 -11.42
N ASP A 48 0.44 9.05 -10.71
CA ASP A 48 -0.37 8.60 -9.58
C ASP A 48 0.50 8.53 -8.31
N PRO A 49 0.37 9.48 -7.36
CA PRO A 49 1.17 9.47 -6.14
C PRO A 49 0.89 8.27 -5.23
N THR A 50 -0.18 7.54 -5.48
CA THR A 50 -0.53 6.32 -4.72
C THR A 50 0.03 5.04 -5.34
N ALA A 51 0.59 5.09 -6.55
CA ALA A 51 1.09 3.92 -7.27
C ALA A 51 2.45 3.43 -6.74
N HIS A 52 2.53 3.22 -5.43
CA HIS A 52 3.65 2.53 -4.79
C HIS A 52 3.66 1.04 -5.14
N ALA A 53 4.81 0.41 -5.04
CA ALA A 53 4.99 -0.99 -5.43
C ALA A 53 4.00 -1.93 -4.74
N GLU A 54 3.80 -1.75 -3.44
CA GLU A 54 2.89 -2.54 -2.62
C GLU A 54 1.43 -2.36 -3.06
N ILE A 55 1.02 -1.11 -3.33
CA ILE A 55 -0.34 -0.80 -3.80
C ILE A 55 -0.60 -1.48 -5.16
N VAL A 56 0.38 -1.41 -6.07
CA VAL A 56 0.29 -2.05 -7.39
C VAL A 56 0.18 -3.56 -7.24
N ALA A 57 1.02 -4.19 -6.39
CA ALA A 57 1.00 -5.63 -6.14
C ALA A 57 -0.33 -6.08 -5.50
N ILE A 58 -0.86 -5.33 -4.52
CA ILE A 58 -2.16 -5.60 -3.88
C ILE A 58 -3.29 -5.53 -4.90
N ARG A 59 -3.30 -4.51 -5.77
CA ARG A 59 -4.31 -4.36 -6.84
C ARG A 59 -4.27 -5.51 -7.84
N GLU A 60 -3.07 -5.95 -8.23
CA GLU A 60 -2.92 -7.10 -9.13
C GLU A 60 -3.41 -8.39 -8.48
N ALA A 61 -3.01 -8.64 -7.23
CA ALA A 61 -3.46 -9.81 -6.48
C ALA A 61 -4.98 -9.85 -6.32
N GLY A 62 -5.60 -8.72 -5.98
CA GLY A 62 -7.05 -8.61 -5.84
C GLY A 62 -7.79 -8.90 -7.16
N ARG A 63 -7.27 -8.39 -8.29
CA ARG A 63 -7.82 -8.69 -9.61
C ARG A 63 -7.67 -10.17 -9.96
N ARG A 64 -6.51 -10.77 -9.70
CA ARG A 64 -6.24 -12.18 -10.01
C ARG A 64 -7.10 -13.12 -9.17
N LEU A 65 -7.33 -12.81 -7.91
CA LEU A 65 -8.17 -13.61 -7.01
C LEU A 65 -9.66 -13.29 -7.10
N GLY A 66 -10.05 -12.20 -7.78
CA GLY A 66 -11.45 -11.76 -7.87
C GLY A 66 -12.03 -11.33 -6.52
N THR A 67 -11.19 -10.86 -5.58
CA THR A 67 -11.61 -10.46 -4.24
C THR A 67 -10.78 -9.29 -3.71
N PHE A 68 -11.38 -8.48 -2.83
CA PHE A 68 -10.67 -7.45 -2.08
C PHE A 68 -10.04 -8.00 -0.77
N ARG A 69 -10.34 -9.24 -0.38
CA ARG A 69 -9.77 -9.89 0.80
C ARG A 69 -8.61 -10.78 0.39
N LEU A 70 -7.42 -10.43 0.83
CA LEU A 70 -6.18 -11.16 0.56
C LEU A 70 -5.76 -11.97 1.81
N GLU A 71 -6.73 -12.53 2.51
CA GLU A 71 -6.50 -13.40 3.66
C GLU A 71 -5.66 -14.62 3.25
N GLY A 72 -4.68 -14.97 4.09
CA GLY A 72 -3.72 -16.04 3.79
C GLY A 72 -2.63 -15.66 2.80
N CYS A 73 -2.62 -14.40 2.33
CA CYS A 73 -1.54 -13.89 1.52
C CYS A 73 -0.40 -13.30 2.37
N GLU A 74 0.78 -13.26 1.78
CA GLU A 74 1.98 -12.62 2.30
C GLU A 74 2.43 -11.52 1.34
N LEU A 75 2.90 -10.38 1.89
CA LEU A 75 3.49 -9.28 1.11
C LEU A 75 5.00 -9.24 1.34
N TYR A 76 5.77 -9.22 0.26
CA TYR A 76 7.21 -9.00 0.27
C TYR A 76 7.50 -7.67 -0.42
N ALA A 77 8.10 -6.74 0.30
CA ALA A 77 8.45 -5.41 -0.17
C ALA A 77 9.96 -5.19 -0.13
N SER A 78 10.54 -4.62 -1.18
CA SER A 78 11.98 -4.33 -1.24
C SER A 78 12.42 -3.30 -0.19
N CYS A 79 11.48 -2.53 0.35
CA CYS A 79 11.68 -1.57 1.42
C CYS A 79 10.51 -1.61 2.41
N GLU A 80 10.76 -1.22 3.66
CA GLU A 80 9.74 -1.05 4.69
C GLU A 80 8.60 -0.18 4.16
N PRO A 81 7.34 -0.66 4.18
CA PRO A 81 6.21 0.08 3.64
C PRO A 81 5.96 1.39 4.38
N CYS A 82 5.71 2.45 3.62
CA CYS A 82 5.27 3.73 4.15
C CYS A 82 3.89 3.60 4.83
N PRO A 83 3.42 4.62 5.58
CA PRO A 83 2.12 4.56 6.26
C PRO A 83 0.94 4.27 5.35
N MET A 84 0.93 4.78 4.10
CA MET A 84 -0.12 4.47 3.12
C MET A 84 -0.14 2.98 2.76
N CYS A 85 1.02 2.40 2.43
CA CYS A 85 1.14 1.00 2.03
C CYS A 85 0.88 0.05 3.19
N LEU A 86 1.34 0.40 4.39
CA LEU A 86 1.03 -0.36 5.60
C LEU A 86 -0.47 -0.39 5.87
N SER A 87 -1.15 0.77 5.78
CA SER A 87 -2.60 0.84 5.94
C SER A 87 -3.33 0.02 4.87
N ALA A 88 -2.88 0.06 3.60
CA ALA A 88 -3.43 -0.76 2.53
C ALA A 88 -3.26 -2.26 2.79
N THR A 89 -2.13 -2.67 3.38
CA THR A 89 -1.88 -4.07 3.78
C THR A 89 -2.89 -4.55 4.81
N TYR A 90 -3.22 -3.72 5.81
CA TYR A 90 -4.29 -4.00 6.78
C TYR A 90 -5.67 -4.06 6.12
N TRP A 91 -6.02 -3.08 5.26
CA TRP A 91 -7.30 -3.09 4.54
C TRP A 91 -7.47 -4.32 3.65
N ALA A 92 -6.39 -4.77 3.02
CA ALA A 92 -6.37 -5.98 2.20
C ALA A 92 -6.41 -7.28 3.05
N ARG A 93 -6.27 -7.21 4.39
CA ARG A 93 -6.23 -8.35 5.30
C ARG A 93 -5.08 -9.32 5.02
N ILE A 94 -3.95 -8.81 4.54
CA ILE A 94 -2.75 -9.62 4.32
C ILE A 94 -2.23 -10.10 5.67
N GLY A 95 -1.91 -11.39 5.76
CA GLY A 95 -1.58 -12.06 7.01
C GLY A 95 -0.14 -11.82 7.48
N ARG A 96 0.79 -11.54 6.55
CA ARG A 96 2.20 -11.32 6.86
C ARG A 96 2.84 -10.32 5.91
N LEU A 97 3.76 -9.54 6.46
CA LEU A 97 4.57 -8.58 5.72
C LEU A 97 6.05 -8.84 5.99
N TYR A 98 6.84 -8.89 4.91
CA TYR A 98 8.30 -8.96 4.94
C TYR A 98 8.88 -7.80 4.15
N PHE A 99 9.96 -7.21 4.64
CA PHE A 99 10.66 -6.16 3.92
C PHE A 99 12.18 -6.33 4.02
N ALA A 100 12.92 -5.71 3.09
CA ALA A 100 14.37 -5.81 3.04
C ALA A 100 15.05 -4.55 3.58
N ALA A 101 15.05 -3.44 2.84
CA ALA A 101 15.61 -2.17 3.30
C ALA A 101 14.68 -1.49 4.32
N SER A 102 15.26 -0.75 5.26
CA SER A 102 14.48 0.02 6.24
C SER A 102 14.01 1.36 5.68
N ARG A 103 13.06 2.01 6.37
CA ARG A 103 12.67 3.38 6.05
C ARG A 103 13.82 4.38 6.21
N GLN A 104 14.79 4.10 7.09
CA GLN A 104 15.99 4.92 7.25
C GLN A 104 16.88 4.84 6.00
N ASP A 105 17.01 3.65 5.39
CA ASP A 105 17.73 3.48 4.13
C ASP A 105 17.03 4.26 2.99
N ALA A 106 15.70 4.22 2.95
CA ALA A 106 14.91 5.00 1.98
C ALA A 106 15.08 6.52 2.19
N ALA A 107 15.05 6.99 3.43
CA ALA A 107 15.28 8.39 3.77
C ALA A 107 16.67 8.87 3.34
N ALA A 108 17.71 8.06 3.56
CA ALA A 108 19.07 8.33 3.10
C ALA A 108 19.17 8.43 1.56
N ALA A 109 18.28 7.77 0.84
CA ALA A 109 18.16 7.84 -0.63
C ALA A 109 17.22 8.96 -1.11
N GLY A 110 16.68 9.80 -0.21
CA GLY A 110 15.81 10.94 -0.53
C GLY A 110 14.31 10.62 -0.51
N PHE A 111 13.90 9.46 -0.01
CA PHE A 111 12.49 9.06 0.13
C PHE A 111 12.09 9.06 1.60
N ASP A 112 11.91 10.27 2.17
CA ASP A 112 11.61 10.46 3.59
C ASP A 112 10.11 10.57 3.86
N ASP A 113 9.56 9.57 4.56
CA ASP A 113 8.16 9.53 4.99
C ASP A 113 7.97 9.87 6.49
N GLU A 114 9.02 10.29 7.18
CA GLU A 114 9.03 10.61 8.60
C GLU A 114 7.96 11.64 8.96
N ARG A 115 7.75 12.65 8.11
CA ARG A 115 6.68 13.63 8.28
C ARG A 115 5.31 12.96 8.39
N ILE A 116 5.03 11.96 7.56
CA ILE A 116 3.73 11.27 7.56
C ILE A 116 3.55 10.52 8.89
N TYR A 117 4.58 9.83 9.36
CA TYR A 117 4.55 9.14 10.65
C TYR A 117 4.28 10.08 11.82
N ARG A 118 4.79 11.30 11.78
CA ARG A 118 4.56 12.32 12.83
C ARG A 118 3.16 12.93 12.75
N GLU A 119 2.65 13.15 11.56
CA GLU A 119 1.35 13.83 11.32
C GLU A 119 0.15 12.94 11.63
N ILE A 120 0.21 11.62 11.30
CA ILE A 120 -0.92 10.71 11.45
C ILE A 120 -1.48 10.67 12.88
N PRO A 121 -0.67 10.53 13.95
CA PRO A 121 -1.18 10.43 15.31
C PRO A 121 -1.65 11.77 15.90
N LEU A 122 -1.36 12.90 15.23
CA LEU A 122 -1.76 14.22 15.76
C LEU A 122 -3.27 14.43 15.66
N PRO A 123 -3.86 15.12 16.64
CA PRO A 123 -5.20 15.69 16.51
C PRO A 123 -5.30 16.57 15.26
N ILE A 124 -6.48 16.60 14.63
CA ILE A 124 -6.69 17.35 13.37
C ILE A 124 -6.17 18.80 13.44
N PRO A 125 -6.45 19.58 14.51
CA PRO A 125 -6.00 20.98 14.59
C PRO A 125 -4.48 21.17 14.66
N GLU A 126 -3.74 20.12 15.04
CA GLU A 126 -2.28 20.17 15.22
C GLU A 126 -1.52 19.72 13.96
N ARG A 127 -2.23 19.20 12.96
CA ARG A 127 -1.61 18.74 11.69
C ARG A 127 -1.17 19.92 10.84
N SER A 128 -0.04 19.78 10.16
CA SER A 128 0.45 20.79 9.24
C SER A 128 -0.39 20.89 7.95
N LEU A 129 -1.17 19.86 7.61
CA LEU A 129 -2.16 19.91 6.55
C LEU A 129 -3.44 20.56 7.08
N PRO A 130 -3.80 21.80 6.64
CA PRO A 130 -5.03 22.44 7.08
C PRO A 130 -6.25 21.57 6.75
N THR A 131 -6.99 21.20 7.79
CA THR A 131 -8.11 20.28 7.66
C THR A 131 -9.33 20.85 8.38
N ALA A 132 -10.48 20.89 7.71
CA ALA A 132 -11.73 21.33 8.29
C ALA A 132 -12.84 20.31 8.03
N GLN A 133 -13.67 20.09 9.06
CA GLN A 133 -14.89 19.30 8.92
C GLN A 133 -16.03 20.19 8.41
N VAL A 134 -16.63 19.84 7.27
CA VAL A 134 -17.75 20.57 6.69
C VAL A 134 -18.89 19.61 6.34
N LEU A 135 -20.13 20.09 6.46
CA LEU A 135 -21.36 19.36 6.07
C LEU A 135 -21.51 17.96 6.71
N ARG A 136 -21.04 17.78 7.94
CA ARG A 136 -21.09 16.51 8.66
C ARG A 136 -22.49 15.87 8.64
N GLU A 137 -23.53 16.64 8.94
CA GLU A 137 -24.91 16.12 9.05
C GLU A 137 -25.41 15.56 7.70
N LEU A 138 -25.09 16.22 6.59
CA LEU A 138 -25.42 15.71 5.26
C LEU A 138 -24.68 14.42 4.93
N ALA A 139 -23.40 14.32 5.32
CA ALA A 139 -22.59 13.13 5.09
C ALA A 139 -23.09 11.91 5.89
N LEU A 140 -23.71 12.12 7.07
CA LEU A 140 -24.26 11.03 7.88
C LEU A 140 -25.41 10.29 7.19
N ALA A 141 -26.13 10.92 6.26
CA ALA A 141 -27.18 10.27 5.49
C ALA A 141 -26.66 9.04 4.72
N ALA A 142 -25.47 9.13 4.12
CA ALA A 142 -24.86 8.01 3.40
C ALA A 142 -24.58 6.82 4.33
N PHE A 143 -24.15 7.06 5.56
CA PHE A 143 -23.94 5.99 6.54
C PHE A 143 -25.26 5.35 7.01
N ALA A 144 -26.30 6.15 7.19
CA ALA A 144 -27.63 5.65 7.55
C ALA A 144 -28.20 4.75 6.43
N GLU A 145 -28.10 5.19 5.18
CA GLU A 145 -28.52 4.39 4.03
C GLU A 145 -27.69 3.10 3.90
N TRP A 146 -26.36 3.18 4.09
CA TRP A 146 -25.49 2.00 4.10
C TRP A 146 -25.89 1.01 5.21
N GLN A 147 -26.20 1.49 6.40
CA GLN A 147 -26.64 0.63 7.50
C GLN A 147 -27.95 -0.10 7.18
N ALA A 148 -28.89 0.59 6.53
CA ALA A 148 -30.17 0.03 6.11
C ALA A 148 -30.09 -0.87 4.87
N LYS A 149 -29.02 -0.79 4.07
CA LYS A 149 -28.87 -1.52 2.81
C LYS A 149 -28.79 -3.04 3.08
N PRO A 150 -29.76 -3.86 2.56
CA PRO A 150 -29.84 -5.28 2.89
C PRO A 150 -28.73 -6.12 2.21
N ASP A 151 -28.25 -5.69 1.05
CA ASP A 151 -27.27 -6.38 0.21
C ASP A 151 -25.85 -5.77 0.34
N LYS A 152 -25.58 -5.08 1.46
CA LYS A 152 -24.26 -4.47 1.66
C LYS A 152 -23.17 -5.50 1.85
N VAL A 153 -22.06 -5.32 1.12
CA VAL A 153 -20.83 -6.09 1.30
C VAL A 153 -19.93 -5.35 2.26
N ARG A 154 -19.60 -5.95 3.38
CA ARG A 154 -18.67 -5.38 4.38
C ARG A 154 -17.22 -5.69 3.99
N TYR A 155 -16.34 -4.73 4.17
CA TYR A 155 -14.91 -4.82 3.87
C TYR A 155 -14.04 -4.28 5.01
#